data_48227ca9182ce9b95b8a61b18fe00c69
#
_entry.id   48227ca9182ce9b95b8a61b18fe00c69
#
_cell.length_a   1.000
_cell.length_b   1.000
_cell.length_c   1.000
_cell.angle_alpha   90.00
_cell.angle_beta   90.00
_cell.angle_gamma   90.00
#
_symmetry.space_group_name_H-M   'P 1'
#
loop_
_entity.id
_entity.type
_entity.pdbx_description
1 polymer ?
#
loop_
_entity_poly.entity_id
_entity_poly.type
_entity_poly.pdbx_seq_one_letter_code
_entity_poly.pdbx_strand_id
1 'polypeptide(L)'
;DVYKRQDVAEQVGTIIGSEAAAYGVDLVLGPAVNLERNPLCGRNVEYLSEDPLLAGRLGGAYIRGVQSQQVGACIKHFAANNQETEREYLNVICEEDALRDLYLKAFEIAIREGKPAAVMTSLSKINGTYCAENRWLFDILRKEWGFDGLVMTDWFGLDDRVKSAEAGLDLEMPGTDGKSTAYM
;
A
#
# COMPACT_ATOMS: atom_id res chain seq x y z
N ASP A 1 8.62 24.89 1.41
CA ASP A 1 7.20 24.95 1.07
C ASP A 1 6.72 23.56 0.65
N VAL A 2 6.09 22.85 1.56
CA VAL A 2 5.64 21.46 1.42
C VAL A 2 4.71 21.28 0.21
N TYR A 3 3.92 22.28 -0.11
CA TYR A 3 2.95 22.23 -1.21
C TYR A 3 3.58 22.31 -2.61
N LYS A 4 4.77 22.89 -2.75
CA LYS A 4 5.48 22.94 -4.05
C LYS A 4 6.10 21.63 -4.47
N ARG A 5 6.19 20.63 -3.58
CA ARG A 5 6.76 19.30 -3.88
C ARG A 5 5.75 18.34 -4.51
N GLN A 6 4.43 18.63 -4.41
CA GLN A 6 3.41 17.81 -5.06
C GLN A 6 3.54 17.84 -6.58
N ASP A 7 3.80 19.00 -7.16
CA ASP A 7 4.02 19.14 -8.61
C ASP A 7 5.22 18.30 -9.07
N VAL A 8 6.29 18.27 -8.28
CA VAL A 8 7.48 17.44 -8.56
C VAL A 8 7.14 15.96 -8.44
N ALA A 9 6.41 15.55 -7.39
CA ALA A 9 6.01 14.15 -7.20
C ALA A 9 5.10 13.68 -8.34
N GLU A 10 4.20 14.51 -8.85
CA GLU A 10 3.36 14.21 -10.00
C GLU A 10 4.17 14.10 -11.29
N GLN A 11 5.16 14.96 -11.50
CA GLN A 11 6.09 14.87 -12.65
C GLN A 11 6.92 13.58 -12.59
N VAL A 12 7.44 13.21 -11.42
CA VAL A 12 8.16 11.94 -11.24
C VAL A 12 7.25 10.74 -11.56
N GLY A 13 6.01 10.76 -11.04
CA GLY A 13 5.01 9.75 -11.38
C GLY A 13 4.73 9.67 -12.88
N THR A 14 4.62 10.82 -13.56
CA THR A 14 4.42 10.90 -15.01
C THR A 14 5.58 10.26 -15.78
N ILE A 15 6.82 10.53 -15.39
CA ILE A 15 8.01 9.94 -16.03
C ILE A 15 8.00 8.42 -15.85
N ILE A 16 7.80 7.94 -14.62
CA ILE A 16 7.76 6.51 -14.32
C ILE A 16 6.60 5.82 -15.06
N GLY A 17 5.43 6.43 -15.09
CA GLY A 17 4.29 5.91 -15.84
C GLY A 17 4.57 5.84 -17.35
N SER A 18 5.22 6.85 -17.92
CA SER A 18 5.61 6.86 -19.33
C SER A 18 6.61 5.75 -19.68
N GLU A 19 7.62 5.54 -18.82
CA GLU A 19 8.57 4.43 -18.98
C GLU A 19 7.88 3.07 -18.83
N ALA A 20 7.02 2.91 -17.82
CA ALA A 20 6.25 1.70 -17.60
C ALA A 20 5.38 1.36 -18.83
N ALA A 21 4.67 2.34 -19.37
CA ALA A 21 3.89 2.18 -20.61
C ALA A 21 4.74 1.74 -21.81
N ALA A 22 5.95 2.33 -21.95
CA ALA A 22 6.87 1.97 -23.03
C ALA A 22 7.37 0.50 -22.93
N TYR A 23 7.42 -0.06 -21.71
CA TYR A 23 7.75 -1.46 -21.46
C TYR A 23 6.54 -2.39 -21.45
N GLY A 24 5.33 -1.90 -21.67
CA GLY A 24 4.11 -2.70 -21.63
C GLY A 24 3.71 -3.14 -20.23
N VAL A 25 4.05 -2.34 -19.21
CA VAL A 25 3.66 -2.58 -17.81
C VAL A 25 2.29 -1.98 -17.55
N ASP A 26 1.37 -2.79 -17.03
CA ASP A 26 -0.01 -2.35 -16.73
C ASP A 26 -0.15 -1.70 -15.35
N LEU A 27 0.69 -2.11 -14.37
CA LEU A 27 0.60 -1.68 -12.98
C LEU A 27 1.99 -1.48 -12.36
N VAL A 28 2.25 -0.27 -11.86
CA VAL A 28 3.46 0.07 -11.09
C VAL A 28 3.20 -0.19 -9.60
N LEU A 29 4.09 -0.95 -8.93
CA LEU A 29 4.00 -1.26 -7.50
C LEU A 29 4.57 -0.11 -6.66
N GLY A 30 3.88 0.97 -6.64
CA GLY A 30 4.19 2.22 -5.94
C GLY A 30 3.04 3.23 -6.02
N PRO A 31 3.10 4.29 -5.19
CA PRO A 31 4.15 4.66 -4.24
C PRO A 31 4.08 3.88 -2.92
N ALA A 32 5.19 3.90 -2.16
CA ALA A 32 5.22 3.46 -0.78
C ALA A 32 5.02 4.66 0.16
N VAL A 33 3.99 4.63 1.01
CA VAL A 33 3.60 5.76 1.87
C VAL A 33 3.66 5.44 3.36
N ASN A 34 4.36 4.36 3.75
CA ASN A 34 4.61 4.10 5.16
C ASN A 34 5.47 5.23 5.76
N LEU A 35 5.33 5.44 7.07
CA LEU A 35 6.03 6.53 7.74
C LEU A 35 7.49 6.17 8.05
N GLU A 36 8.40 7.12 7.89
CA GLU A 36 9.81 7.01 8.27
C GLU A 36 9.98 7.13 9.80
N ARG A 37 9.43 6.13 10.55
CA ARG A 37 9.40 6.14 12.02
C ARG A 37 10.77 5.90 12.66
N ASN A 38 11.56 5.02 12.06
CA ASN A 38 12.87 4.62 12.57
C ASN A 38 13.90 4.84 11.47
N PRO A 39 14.95 5.63 11.72
CA PRO A 39 16.00 5.87 10.72
C PRO A 39 16.74 4.61 10.28
N LEU A 40 16.67 3.53 11.07
CA LEU A 40 17.26 2.22 10.73
C LEU A 40 16.34 1.33 9.88
N CYS A 41 15.14 1.76 9.53
CA CYS A 41 14.28 1.00 8.62
C CYS A 41 14.92 0.93 7.23
N GLY A 42 15.17 -0.28 6.74
CA GLY A 42 15.86 -0.51 5.47
C GLY A 42 15.10 -0.02 4.22
N ARG A 43 13.82 0.30 4.36
CA ARG A 43 12.96 0.77 3.26
C ARG A 43 12.67 2.28 3.28
N ASN A 44 13.25 3.04 4.20
CA ASN A 44 13.08 4.50 4.21
C ASN A 44 13.46 5.16 2.87
N VAL A 45 14.35 4.53 2.10
CA VAL A 45 14.79 5.00 0.77
C VAL A 45 13.62 5.14 -0.22
N GLU A 46 12.54 4.39 -0.06
CA GLU A 46 11.36 4.45 -0.93
C GLU A 46 10.15 5.15 -0.28
N TYR A 47 10.23 5.48 1.01
CA TYR A 47 9.16 6.18 1.71
C TYR A 47 9.29 7.70 1.50
N LEU A 48 8.22 8.44 1.79
CA LEU A 48 8.14 9.84 1.38
C LEU A 48 8.31 10.82 2.54
N SER A 49 7.98 10.43 3.77
CA SER A 49 8.07 11.29 4.94
C SER A 49 7.76 10.56 6.24
N GLU A 50 8.20 11.14 7.37
CA GLU A 50 7.70 10.79 8.71
C GLU A 50 6.33 11.43 9.02
N ASP A 51 5.95 12.48 8.29
CA ASP A 51 4.67 13.19 8.43
C ASP A 51 3.61 12.53 7.54
N PRO A 52 2.51 11.98 8.12
CA PRO A 52 1.47 11.30 7.37
C PRO A 52 0.73 12.21 6.37
N LEU A 53 0.59 13.49 6.67
CA LEU A 53 -0.03 14.45 5.76
C LEU A 53 0.83 14.65 4.52
N LEU A 54 2.13 14.87 4.72
CA LEU A 54 3.08 15.04 3.62
C LEU A 54 3.20 13.78 2.79
N ALA A 55 3.40 12.62 3.44
CA ALA A 55 3.48 11.32 2.76
C ALA A 55 2.23 11.04 1.92
N GLY A 56 1.04 11.28 2.49
CA GLY A 56 -0.24 11.06 1.79
C GLY A 56 -0.41 11.96 0.56
N ARG A 57 -0.10 13.25 0.69
CA ARG A 57 -0.23 14.21 -0.43
C ARG A 57 0.79 13.98 -1.55
N LEU A 58 2.04 13.67 -1.19
CA LEU A 58 3.06 13.30 -2.19
C LEU A 58 2.69 11.99 -2.88
N GLY A 59 2.23 11.00 -2.10
CA GLY A 59 1.73 9.72 -2.64
C GLY A 59 0.56 9.91 -3.60
N GLY A 60 -0.42 10.73 -3.25
CA GLY A 60 -1.55 11.05 -4.11
C GLY A 60 -1.14 11.73 -5.43
N ALA A 61 -0.19 12.66 -5.36
CA ALA A 61 0.37 13.33 -6.54
C ALA A 61 1.12 12.34 -7.45
N TYR A 62 1.97 11.49 -6.87
CA TYR A 62 2.69 10.45 -7.61
C TYR A 62 1.70 9.50 -8.33
N ILE A 63 0.64 9.05 -7.65
CA ILE A 63 -0.40 8.18 -8.21
C ILE A 63 -1.04 8.85 -9.43
N ARG A 64 -1.45 10.13 -9.33
CA ARG A 64 -2.01 10.87 -10.47
C ARG A 64 -1.05 10.93 -11.65
N GLY A 65 0.25 11.18 -11.37
CA GLY A 65 1.29 11.20 -12.39
C GLY A 65 1.40 9.87 -13.14
N VAL A 66 1.54 8.75 -12.44
CA VAL A 66 1.62 7.41 -13.04
C VAL A 66 0.37 7.13 -13.86
N GLN A 67 -0.81 7.35 -13.28
CA GLN A 67 -2.08 7.01 -13.93
C GLN A 67 -2.45 7.93 -15.09
N SER A 68 -1.86 9.13 -15.18
CA SER A 68 -1.99 10.00 -16.35
C SER A 68 -1.42 9.36 -17.63
N GLN A 69 -0.57 8.34 -17.49
CA GLN A 69 0.05 7.60 -18.59
C GLN A 69 -0.69 6.28 -18.90
N GLN A 70 -1.91 6.10 -18.38
CA GLN A 70 -2.73 4.90 -18.54
C GLN A 70 -2.10 3.63 -17.94
N VAL A 71 -1.22 3.78 -16.97
CA VAL A 71 -0.63 2.72 -16.16
C VAL A 71 -1.21 2.81 -14.75
N GLY A 72 -1.63 1.71 -14.17
CA GLY A 72 -2.15 1.68 -12.80
C GLY A 72 -1.05 1.95 -11.78
N ALA A 73 -1.41 2.56 -10.66
CA ALA A 73 -0.54 2.67 -9.48
C ALA A 73 -1.06 1.78 -8.35
N CYS A 74 -0.15 1.09 -7.66
CA CYS A 74 -0.44 0.26 -6.49
C CYS A 74 0.20 0.87 -5.25
N ILE A 75 -0.61 1.55 -4.43
CA ILE A 75 -0.11 2.13 -3.17
C ILE A 75 0.23 1.04 -2.17
N LYS A 76 1.35 1.19 -1.43
CA LYS A 76 1.87 0.16 -0.52
C LYS A 76 2.57 0.76 0.70
N HIS A 77 2.82 0.00 1.77
CA HIS A 77 2.31 -1.34 2.11
C HIS A 77 1.25 -1.18 3.20
N PHE A 78 0.04 -1.54 2.92
CA PHE A 78 -1.12 -1.32 3.78
C PHE A 78 -1.26 -2.43 4.83
N ALA A 79 -0.89 -2.20 6.12
CA ALA A 79 -0.46 -0.96 6.72
C ALA A 79 0.66 -1.20 7.75
N ALA A 80 1.20 -0.09 8.26
CA ALA A 80 2.15 -0.08 9.38
C ALA A 80 3.47 -0.84 9.15
N ASN A 81 3.97 -0.89 7.92
CA ASN A 81 5.28 -1.47 7.59
C ASN A 81 6.40 -0.45 7.86
N ASN A 82 6.80 -0.30 9.13
CA ASN A 82 7.74 0.74 9.57
C ASN A 82 9.09 0.19 10.05
N GLN A 83 9.35 -1.11 9.88
CA GLN A 83 10.63 -1.77 10.09
C GLN A 83 10.69 -3.09 9.31
N GLU A 84 11.91 -3.60 9.05
CA GLU A 84 12.13 -4.74 8.17
C GLU A 84 12.66 -6.00 8.88
N THR A 85 13.06 -5.89 10.17
CA THR A 85 13.56 -7.04 10.91
C THR A 85 12.44 -8.06 11.13
N GLU A 86 12.66 -9.29 10.63
CA GLU A 86 11.67 -10.39 10.69
C GLU A 86 10.26 -9.97 10.24
N ARG A 87 10.17 -9.16 9.20
CA ARG A 87 8.94 -8.50 8.75
C ARG A 87 7.77 -9.44 8.47
N GLU A 88 8.04 -10.69 8.08
CA GLU A 88 7.03 -11.72 7.82
C GLU A 88 6.36 -12.25 9.10
N TYR A 89 7.05 -12.11 10.24
CA TYR A 89 6.56 -12.55 11.56
C TYR A 89 6.21 -11.40 12.49
N LEU A 90 6.55 -10.18 12.09
CA LEU A 90 6.32 -8.98 12.89
C LEU A 90 4.85 -8.83 13.25
N ASN A 91 4.58 -8.56 14.51
CA ASN A 91 3.27 -8.16 15.00
C ASN A 91 3.33 -6.73 15.56
N VAL A 92 2.74 -5.81 14.82
CA VAL A 92 2.63 -4.40 15.24
C VAL A 92 1.49 -4.29 16.25
N ILE A 93 1.82 -3.93 17.48
CA ILE A 93 0.84 -3.65 18.53
C ILE A 93 0.61 -2.13 18.57
N CYS A 94 -0.60 -1.71 18.29
CA CYS A 94 -0.93 -0.30 18.21
C CYS A 94 -2.42 -0.07 18.48
N GLU A 95 -2.74 0.97 19.26
CA GLU A 95 -4.12 1.38 19.50
C GLU A 95 -4.77 1.91 18.23
N GLU A 96 -6.09 1.75 18.12
CA GLU A 96 -6.86 2.13 16.92
C GLU A 96 -6.71 3.61 16.58
N ASP A 97 -6.78 4.49 17.56
CA ASP A 97 -6.64 5.94 17.36
C ASP A 97 -5.28 6.28 16.72
N ALA A 98 -4.20 5.68 17.25
CA ALA A 98 -2.85 5.89 16.70
C ALA A 98 -2.70 5.27 15.30
N LEU A 99 -3.34 4.12 15.03
CA LEU A 99 -3.37 3.55 13.68
C LEU A 99 -4.06 4.51 12.71
N ARG A 100 -5.23 5.05 13.07
CA ARG A 100 -6.01 5.94 12.21
C ARG A 100 -5.35 7.30 11.99
N ASP A 101 -4.82 7.90 13.05
CA ASP A 101 -4.27 9.26 13.00
C ASP A 101 -2.90 9.35 12.36
N LEU A 102 -2.12 8.26 12.39
CA LEU A 102 -0.75 8.23 11.90
C LEU A 102 -0.60 7.24 10.72
N TYR A 103 -0.70 5.93 11.00
CA TYR A 103 -0.27 4.90 10.06
C TYR A 103 -1.22 4.69 8.89
N LEU A 104 -2.52 4.90 9.08
CA LEU A 104 -3.52 4.82 8.02
C LEU A 104 -3.75 6.17 7.33
N LYS A 105 -3.41 7.28 7.98
CA LYS A 105 -3.68 8.63 7.49
C LYS A 105 -3.04 8.93 6.14
N ALA A 106 -1.79 8.52 5.95
CA ALA A 106 -1.10 8.70 4.67
C ALA A 106 -1.82 7.94 3.53
N PHE A 107 -2.29 6.73 3.80
CA PHE A 107 -3.07 5.93 2.84
C PHE A 107 -4.42 6.58 2.54
N GLU A 108 -5.16 7.01 3.57
CA GLU A 108 -6.45 7.68 3.39
C GLU A 108 -6.33 8.87 2.44
N ILE A 109 -5.36 9.76 2.70
CA ILE A 109 -5.13 10.95 1.89
C ILE A 109 -4.76 10.56 0.45
N ALA A 110 -3.77 9.67 0.29
CA ALA A 110 -3.29 9.28 -1.02
C ALA A 110 -4.36 8.56 -1.86
N ILE A 111 -5.20 7.71 -1.22
CA ILE A 111 -6.30 7.01 -1.89
C ILE A 111 -7.38 8.00 -2.32
N ARG A 112 -7.79 8.94 -1.44
CA ARG A 112 -8.82 9.93 -1.78
C ARG A 112 -8.38 10.91 -2.87
N GLU A 113 -7.11 11.37 -2.81
CA GLU A 113 -6.58 12.37 -3.74
C GLU A 113 -6.04 11.76 -5.05
N GLY A 114 -5.42 10.57 -4.97
CA GLY A 114 -4.76 9.91 -6.09
C GLY A 114 -5.62 8.87 -6.80
N LYS A 115 -6.57 8.24 -6.09
CA LYS A 115 -7.43 7.16 -6.60
C LYS A 115 -6.63 6.03 -7.27
N PRO A 116 -5.74 5.35 -6.54
CA PRO A 116 -4.90 4.29 -7.10
C PRO A 116 -5.73 3.14 -7.65
N ALA A 117 -5.22 2.46 -8.68
CA ALA A 117 -5.83 1.26 -9.24
C ALA A 117 -5.76 0.07 -8.27
N ALA A 118 -4.73 0.01 -7.43
CA ALA A 118 -4.52 -1.09 -6.51
C ALA A 118 -3.96 -0.62 -5.16
N VAL A 119 -4.15 -1.48 -4.15
CA VAL A 119 -3.53 -1.40 -2.81
C VAL A 119 -2.81 -2.70 -2.54
N MET A 120 -1.57 -2.65 -2.05
CA MET A 120 -0.81 -3.82 -1.60
C MET A 120 -0.79 -3.86 -0.08
N THR A 121 -1.20 -5.00 0.50
CA THR A 121 -1.15 -5.21 1.95
C THR A 121 0.29 -5.36 2.44
N SER A 122 0.52 -5.05 3.70
CA SER A 122 1.81 -5.28 4.36
C SER A 122 2.01 -6.76 4.70
N LEU A 123 3.26 -7.17 4.81
CA LEU A 123 3.67 -8.50 5.29
C LEU A 123 3.38 -8.73 6.78
N SER A 124 3.35 -7.64 7.57
CA SER A 124 3.22 -7.73 9.02
C SER A 124 1.80 -8.03 9.51
N LYS A 125 1.71 -8.44 10.76
CA LYS A 125 0.45 -8.46 11.52
C LYS A 125 0.21 -7.10 12.17
N ILE A 126 -1.06 -6.76 12.37
CA ILE A 126 -1.51 -5.69 13.26
C ILE A 126 -2.40 -6.33 14.31
N ASN A 127 -2.04 -6.14 15.58
CA ASN A 127 -2.76 -6.66 16.74
C ASN A 127 -3.09 -8.17 16.62
N GLY A 128 -2.13 -8.95 16.11
CA GLY A 128 -2.22 -10.41 16.00
C GLY A 128 -2.76 -10.95 14.68
N THR A 129 -3.26 -10.10 13.76
CA THR A 129 -3.84 -10.53 12.49
C THR A 129 -3.02 -10.01 11.31
N TYR A 130 -2.66 -10.88 10.35
CA TYR A 130 -1.98 -10.45 9.13
C TYR A 130 -2.79 -9.40 8.38
N CYS A 131 -2.13 -8.40 7.80
CA CYS A 131 -2.82 -7.33 7.10
C CYS A 131 -3.73 -7.84 5.97
N ALA A 132 -3.30 -8.88 5.26
CA ALA A 132 -4.10 -9.52 4.21
C ALA A 132 -5.35 -10.27 4.72
N GLU A 133 -5.39 -10.64 6.01
CA GLU A 133 -6.49 -11.36 6.67
C GLU A 133 -7.34 -10.45 7.58
N ASN A 134 -6.96 -9.18 7.69
CA ASN A 134 -7.52 -8.26 8.67
C ASN A 134 -8.78 -7.59 8.15
N ARG A 135 -9.95 -8.18 8.43
CA ARG A 135 -11.26 -7.66 8.03
C ARG A 135 -11.46 -6.19 8.40
N TRP A 136 -10.97 -5.76 9.57
CA TRP A 136 -11.10 -4.36 10.01
C TRP A 136 -10.37 -3.40 9.06
N LEU A 137 -9.16 -3.74 8.58
CA LEU A 137 -8.44 -2.94 7.59
C LEU A 137 -9.22 -2.87 6.26
N PHE A 138 -9.78 -4.00 5.81
CA PHE A 138 -10.58 -4.03 4.59
C PHE A 138 -11.88 -3.24 4.73
N ASP A 139 -12.51 -3.27 5.90
CA ASP A 139 -13.72 -2.48 6.15
C ASP A 139 -13.43 -0.98 6.12
N ILE A 140 -12.31 -0.51 6.69
CA ILE A 140 -11.84 0.87 6.55
C ILE A 140 -11.62 1.21 5.06
N LEU A 141 -10.85 0.39 4.37
CA LEU A 141 -10.50 0.62 2.96
C LEU A 141 -11.73 0.67 2.06
N ARG A 142 -12.61 -0.33 2.16
CA ARG A 142 -13.76 -0.50 1.29
C ARG A 142 -14.97 0.37 1.69
N LYS A 143 -15.32 0.36 3.01
CA LYS A 143 -16.57 0.99 3.48
C LYS A 143 -16.38 2.44 3.89
N GLU A 144 -15.28 2.78 4.56
CA GLU A 144 -15.07 4.14 5.05
C GLU A 144 -14.43 5.03 3.98
N TRP A 145 -13.43 4.52 3.25
CA TRP A 145 -12.73 5.29 2.22
C TRP A 145 -13.30 5.12 0.82
N GLY A 146 -14.16 4.10 0.60
CA GLY A 146 -14.81 3.85 -0.68
C GLY A 146 -13.87 3.37 -1.78
N PHE A 147 -12.78 2.70 -1.42
CA PHE A 147 -11.86 2.14 -2.40
C PHE A 147 -12.48 0.92 -3.08
N ASP A 148 -12.56 0.94 -4.40
CA ASP A 148 -13.16 -0.11 -5.25
C ASP A 148 -12.14 -0.83 -6.16
N GLY A 149 -10.86 -0.44 -6.09
CA GLY A 149 -9.78 -1.05 -6.87
C GLY A 149 -9.30 -2.41 -6.34
N LEU A 150 -8.27 -2.96 -6.97
CA LEU A 150 -7.67 -4.26 -6.61
C LEU A 150 -6.93 -4.18 -5.27
N VAL A 151 -7.11 -5.18 -4.41
CA VAL A 151 -6.26 -5.38 -3.22
C VAL A 151 -5.44 -6.65 -3.39
N MET A 152 -4.10 -6.50 -3.33
CA MET A 152 -3.17 -7.61 -3.45
C MET A 152 -2.31 -7.77 -2.21
N THR A 153 -1.71 -8.96 -2.02
CA THR A 153 -0.69 -9.16 -0.99
C THR A 153 0.66 -8.60 -1.42
N ASP A 154 1.49 -8.21 -0.45
CA ASP A 154 2.94 -8.26 -0.65
C ASP A 154 3.37 -9.74 -0.79
N TRP A 155 4.58 -10.00 -1.32
CA TRP A 155 5.08 -11.35 -1.59
C TRP A 155 5.10 -12.20 -0.32
N PHE A 156 4.33 -13.29 -0.32
CA PHE A 156 4.16 -14.20 0.83
C PHE A 156 3.49 -13.58 2.06
N GLY A 157 2.78 -12.47 1.89
CA GLY A 157 2.19 -11.66 2.98
C GLY A 157 0.85 -12.16 3.52
N LEU A 158 0.57 -13.47 3.46
CA LEU A 158 -0.60 -14.09 4.08
C LEU A 158 -0.24 -15.46 4.68
N ASP A 159 -1.04 -15.92 5.64
CA ASP A 159 -0.93 -17.23 6.27
C ASP A 159 -2.11 -18.14 5.88
N ASP A 160 -3.33 -17.60 5.87
CA ASP A 160 -4.57 -18.31 5.59
C ASP A 160 -5.33 -17.67 4.40
N ARG A 161 -5.36 -18.38 3.27
CA ARG A 161 -6.05 -17.92 2.05
C ARG A 161 -7.55 -17.76 2.22
N VAL A 162 -8.17 -18.65 3.01
CA VAL A 162 -9.63 -18.57 3.24
C VAL A 162 -9.95 -17.32 4.01
N LYS A 163 -9.23 -17.04 5.09
CA LYS A 163 -9.41 -15.80 5.87
C LYS A 163 -9.12 -14.55 5.04
N SER A 164 -8.09 -14.59 4.19
CA SER A 164 -7.76 -13.47 3.31
C SER A 164 -8.87 -13.20 2.30
N ALA A 165 -9.42 -14.24 1.68
CA ALA A 165 -10.56 -14.12 0.76
C ALA A 165 -11.82 -13.61 1.48
N GLU A 166 -12.12 -14.13 2.68
CA GLU A 166 -13.23 -13.66 3.52
C GLU A 166 -13.04 -12.21 3.98
N ALA A 167 -11.80 -11.77 4.21
CA ALA A 167 -11.48 -10.39 4.53
C ALA A 167 -11.72 -9.46 3.35
N GLY A 168 -11.58 -9.93 2.11
CA GLY A 168 -11.81 -9.17 0.89
C GLY A 168 -10.57 -8.98 0.00
N LEU A 169 -9.56 -9.85 0.15
CA LEU A 169 -8.38 -9.88 -0.72
C LEU A 169 -8.76 -10.36 -2.13
N ASP A 170 -8.26 -9.66 -3.16
CA ASP A 170 -8.54 -9.99 -4.57
C ASP A 170 -7.42 -10.82 -5.21
N LEU A 171 -6.15 -10.60 -4.81
CA LEU A 171 -5.00 -11.23 -5.47
C LEU A 171 -3.89 -11.60 -4.48
N GLU A 172 -3.49 -12.86 -4.51
CA GLU A 172 -2.30 -13.35 -3.80
C GLU A 172 -1.05 -13.22 -4.68
N MET A 173 0.04 -12.69 -4.12
CA MET A 173 1.33 -12.58 -4.78
C MET A 173 2.45 -13.25 -3.97
N PRO A 174 3.41 -13.95 -4.62
CA PRO A 174 3.31 -14.44 -6.00
C PRO A 174 2.29 -15.57 -6.11
N GLY A 175 1.84 -15.87 -7.31
CA GLY A 175 1.00 -17.03 -7.54
C GLY A 175 1.74 -18.34 -7.20
N THR A 176 0.99 -19.40 -6.92
CA THR A 176 1.53 -20.72 -6.52
C THR A 176 1.53 -21.74 -7.65
N ASP A 177 1.55 -21.30 -8.91
CA ASP A 177 1.51 -22.14 -10.10
C ASP A 177 0.34 -23.17 -10.10
N GLY A 178 -0.81 -22.75 -9.56
CA GLY A 178 -2.01 -23.57 -9.44
C GLY A 178 -2.00 -24.60 -8.32
N LYS A 179 -0.92 -24.72 -7.56
CA LYS A 179 -0.82 -25.73 -6.47
C LYS A 179 -1.77 -25.47 -5.30
N SER A 180 -2.24 -24.24 -5.13
CA SER A 180 -3.17 -23.85 -4.05
C SER A 180 -4.63 -23.83 -4.47
N THR A 181 -4.94 -23.79 -5.77
CA THR A 181 -6.32 -23.81 -6.26
C THR A 181 -7.01 -25.17 -6.12
N ALA A 182 -6.27 -26.22 -5.81
CA ALA A 182 -6.81 -27.57 -5.60
C ALA A 182 -7.51 -27.76 -4.23
N TYR A 183 -7.48 -26.74 -3.34
CA TYR A 183 -8.02 -26.81 -1.98
C TYR A 183 -9.07 -25.72 -1.66
N MET A 184 -9.54 -24.98 -2.67
CA MET A 184 -10.66 -24.06 -2.53
C MET A 184 -11.96 -24.73 -3.07
#